data_a978ac559d4b47d7ed3db29d13440b6f
#
_entry.id   a978ac559d4b47d7ed3db29d13440b6f
#
_cell.length_a   1.000
_cell.length_b   1.000
_cell.length_c   1.000
_cell.angle_alpha   90.00
_cell.angle_beta   90.00
_cell.angle_gamma   90.00
#
_symmetry.space_group_name_H-M   'P 1'
#
loop_
_entity.id
_entity.type
_entity.pdbx_description
1 polymer ?
#
loop_
_entity_poly.entity_id
_entity_poly.type
_entity_poly.pdbx_seq_one_letter_code
_entity_poly.pdbx_strand_id
1 'polypeptide(L)'
;MAQHLKLIALLIFTWSASYTSAQSLRKLLERPYGIIESKWEKDAQGTTELNYYNEDYCDYYLYRANDRSYNLSNGKNTIFKIEKNAQVDNPFKSASSYTFCRGKFPKDFNIQTPYALPVKNNQKTAWKTDPREPFKTLNFHIKQGDTIYATRSGIACKTTNPQQLLIYHPDQTFAAYLVMNENFIEPGEEVQVGQAIGKAGPTGAAISFFFLDENKFKGGLSSGYPYSHFIPVFRTTEGDVKPEEKTIYQAMTDHDLIMQDMSKRDKKKYMKLHNLK
;
A
#
# COMPACT_ATOMS: atom_id res chain seq x y z
N MET A 1 30.54 11.85 -34.58
CA MET A 1 30.14 12.60 -33.36
C MET A 1 28.65 12.60 -33.07
N ALA A 2 27.76 12.88 -34.03
CA ALA A 2 26.31 12.93 -33.80
C ALA A 2 25.64 11.61 -33.39
N GLN A 3 26.14 10.45 -33.84
CA GLN A 3 25.58 9.13 -33.45
C GLN A 3 25.91 8.75 -32.00
N HIS A 4 27.10 9.08 -31.51
CA HIS A 4 27.48 8.82 -30.12
C HIS A 4 26.71 9.71 -29.14
N LEU A 5 26.36 10.94 -29.54
CA LEU A 5 25.56 11.86 -28.71
C LEU A 5 24.11 11.34 -28.52
N LYS A 6 23.52 10.73 -29.58
CA LYS A 6 22.18 10.11 -29.51
C LYS A 6 22.16 8.88 -28.59
N LEU A 7 23.21 8.08 -28.59
CA LEU A 7 23.32 6.88 -27.73
C LEU A 7 23.49 7.27 -26.26
N ILE A 8 24.26 8.32 -25.96
CA ILE A 8 24.47 8.84 -24.62
C ILE A 8 23.16 9.47 -24.09
N ALA A 9 22.41 10.22 -24.91
CA ALA A 9 21.13 10.78 -24.55
C ALA A 9 20.09 9.67 -24.26
N LEU A 10 20.09 8.57 -25.03
CA LEU A 10 19.19 7.45 -24.79
C LEU A 10 19.52 6.70 -23.49
N LEU A 11 20.81 6.54 -23.17
CA LEU A 11 21.27 5.93 -21.90
C LEU A 11 20.94 6.80 -20.69
N ILE A 12 21.04 8.11 -20.80
CA ILE A 12 20.71 9.05 -19.72
C ILE A 12 19.18 9.05 -19.46
N PHE A 13 18.35 8.96 -20.52
CA PHE A 13 16.89 8.91 -20.35
C PHE A 13 16.39 7.60 -19.72
N THR A 14 17.04 6.47 -19.98
CA THR A 14 16.68 5.20 -19.32
C THR A 14 17.14 5.15 -17.85
N TRP A 15 18.18 5.89 -17.49
CA TRP A 15 18.66 5.96 -16.11
C TRP A 15 17.75 6.81 -15.20
N SER A 16 17.20 7.88 -15.74
CA SER A 16 16.33 8.79 -14.94
C SER A 16 14.99 8.17 -14.56
N ALA A 17 14.40 7.31 -15.41
CA ALA A 17 13.09 6.71 -15.13
C ALA A 17 13.14 5.68 -13.98
N SER A 18 14.23 4.94 -13.84
CA SER A 18 14.36 3.91 -12.78
C SER A 18 14.60 4.49 -11.39
N TYR A 19 15.35 5.59 -11.30
CA TYR A 19 15.58 6.29 -10.04
C TYR A 19 14.31 6.97 -9.51
N THR A 20 13.43 7.42 -10.38
CA THR A 20 12.19 8.11 -9.98
C THR A 20 11.18 7.17 -9.32
N SER A 21 11.03 5.93 -9.77
CA SER A 21 10.09 4.97 -9.15
C SER A 21 10.54 4.53 -7.75
N ALA A 22 11.82 4.22 -7.58
CA ALA A 22 12.37 3.80 -6.28
C ALA A 22 12.32 4.91 -5.23
N GLN A 23 12.68 6.14 -5.58
CA GLN A 23 12.55 7.30 -4.71
C GLN A 23 11.09 7.63 -4.42
N SER A 24 10.22 7.47 -5.42
CA SER A 24 8.79 7.70 -5.31
C SER A 24 8.16 6.75 -4.30
N LEU A 25 8.49 5.44 -4.31
CA LEU A 25 7.96 4.48 -3.35
C LEU A 25 8.49 4.74 -1.93
N ARG A 26 9.78 5.03 -1.75
CA ARG A 26 10.31 5.38 -0.41
C ARG A 26 9.59 6.57 0.17
N LYS A 27 9.41 7.63 -0.61
CA LYS A 27 8.69 8.84 -0.20
C LYS A 27 7.23 8.56 0.13
N LEU A 28 6.58 7.67 -0.63
CA LEU A 28 5.21 7.24 -0.37
C LEU A 28 5.07 6.52 0.98
N LEU A 29 6.10 5.77 1.39
CA LEU A 29 6.12 5.05 2.66
C LEU A 29 6.45 5.94 3.87
N GLU A 30 7.00 7.12 3.63
CA GLU A 30 7.20 8.11 4.68
C GLU A 30 5.84 8.57 5.23
N ARG A 31 5.78 8.72 6.53
CA ARG A 31 4.57 9.24 7.20
C ARG A 31 4.37 10.71 6.79
N PRO A 32 3.20 11.09 6.23
CA PRO A 32 2.90 12.49 6.01
C PRO A 32 2.97 13.29 7.30
N TYR A 33 3.45 14.52 7.21
CA TYR A 33 3.55 15.40 8.37
C TYR A 33 2.17 15.65 9.01
N GLY A 34 2.14 15.65 10.35
CA GLY A 34 0.91 15.97 11.11
C GLY A 34 -0.15 14.85 11.13
N ILE A 35 0.07 13.72 10.43
CA ILE A 35 -0.95 12.67 10.33
C ILE A 35 -1.11 11.83 11.60
N ILE A 36 -0.11 11.82 12.46
CA ILE A 36 -0.15 11.19 13.78
C ILE A 36 0.27 12.22 14.82
N GLU A 37 -0.65 12.54 15.70
CA GLU A 37 -0.42 13.41 16.85
C GLU A 37 -0.53 12.63 18.15
N SER A 38 0.27 13.02 19.17
CA SER A 38 0.16 12.46 20.51
C SER A 38 -0.26 13.52 21.51
N LYS A 39 -1.21 13.18 22.41
CA LYS A 39 -1.73 14.08 23.44
C LYS A 39 -1.87 13.35 24.77
N TRP A 40 -1.49 14.04 25.86
CA TRP A 40 -1.85 13.63 27.21
C TRP A 40 -3.21 14.24 27.56
N GLU A 41 -4.17 13.39 27.88
CA GLU A 41 -5.54 13.81 28.21
C GLU A 41 -5.96 13.25 29.56
N LYS A 42 -6.86 13.94 30.25
CA LYS A 42 -7.51 13.43 31.46
C LYS A 42 -8.95 13.08 31.14
N ASP A 43 -9.37 11.88 31.55
CA ASP A 43 -10.76 11.49 31.49
C ASP A 43 -11.58 12.09 32.65
N ALA A 44 -12.90 11.87 32.65
CA ALA A 44 -13.80 12.37 33.67
C ALA A 44 -13.54 11.77 35.05
N GLN A 45 -12.86 10.64 35.14
CA GLN A 45 -12.49 9.93 36.38
C GLN A 45 -11.16 10.40 36.95
N GLY A 46 -10.43 11.23 36.19
CA GLY A 46 -9.11 11.77 36.55
C GLY A 46 -7.93 10.88 36.16
N THR A 47 -8.18 9.82 35.37
CA THR A 47 -7.12 9.01 34.75
C THR A 47 -6.40 9.84 33.68
N THR A 48 -5.10 9.81 33.66
CA THR A 48 -4.30 10.48 32.61
C THR A 48 -3.95 9.46 31.51
N GLU A 49 -4.33 9.77 30.29
CA GLU A 49 -4.13 8.89 29.12
C GLU A 49 -3.12 9.51 28.14
N LEU A 50 -2.19 8.71 27.61
CA LEU A 50 -1.42 9.07 26.42
C LEU A 50 -2.13 8.51 25.21
N ASN A 51 -2.69 9.38 24.41
CA ASN A 51 -3.43 9.07 23.21
C ASN A 51 -2.66 9.45 21.95
N TYR A 52 -2.65 8.55 20.99
CA TYR A 52 -2.19 8.81 19.62
C TYR A 52 -3.38 8.88 18.69
N TYR A 53 -3.48 9.93 17.90
CA TYR A 53 -4.52 10.14 16.90
C TYR A 53 -3.93 9.86 15.53
N ASN A 54 -4.35 8.79 14.89
CA ASN A 54 -3.98 8.43 13.53
C ASN A 54 -5.05 8.91 12.56
N GLU A 55 -4.75 9.93 11.77
CA GLU A 55 -5.66 10.51 10.78
C GLU A 55 -5.48 9.91 9.38
N ASP A 56 -4.62 8.88 9.21
CA ASP A 56 -4.55 8.11 7.98
C ASP A 56 -5.60 6.98 7.98
N TYR A 57 -5.81 6.38 6.82
CA TYR A 57 -6.74 5.29 6.60
C TYR A 57 -6.07 3.91 6.59
N CYS A 58 -4.78 3.84 6.86
CA CYS A 58 -4.08 2.60 7.18
C CYS A 58 -3.64 2.57 8.65
N ASP A 59 -3.36 1.36 9.14
CA ASP A 59 -2.70 1.20 10.43
C ASP A 59 -1.27 1.76 10.39
N TYR A 60 -0.71 2.07 11.57
CA TYR A 60 0.70 2.35 11.76
C TYR A 60 1.26 1.48 12.87
N TYR A 61 2.51 1.06 12.69
CA TYR A 61 3.29 0.40 13.73
C TYR A 61 4.23 1.41 14.37
N LEU A 62 4.01 1.66 15.64
CA LEU A 62 4.84 2.53 16.47
C LEU A 62 5.91 1.69 17.16
N TYR A 63 7.18 1.96 16.86
CA TYR A 63 8.30 1.14 17.30
C TYR A 63 9.39 2.00 17.95
N ARG A 64 9.96 1.46 19.03
CA ARG A 64 11.17 1.95 19.69
C ARG A 64 12.05 0.76 20.01
N ALA A 65 13.34 0.84 19.64
CA ALA A 65 14.31 -0.22 19.91
C ALA A 65 14.38 -0.53 21.42
N ASN A 66 14.36 -1.79 21.79
CA ASN A 66 14.43 -2.30 23.16
C ASN A 66 13.30 -1.83 24.08
N ASP A 67 12.17 -1.42 23.52
CA ASP A 67 11.01 -0.94 24.27
C ASP A 67 9.73 -1.54 23.66
N ARG A 68 8.58 -1.03 24.12
CA ARG A 68 7.25 -1.43 23.69
C ARG A 68 6.96 -0.95 22.28
N SER A 69 6.18 -1.73 21.59
CA SER A 69 5.63 -1.37 20.28
C SER A 69 4.10 -1.38 20.33
N TYR A 70 3.47 -0.58 19.47
CA TYR A 70 2.03 -0.40 19.43
C TYR A 70 1.53 -0.39 17.98
N ASN A 71 0.36 -0.97 17.74
CA ASN A 71 -0.39 -0.76 16.51
C ASN A 71 -1.34 0.40 16.71
N LEU A 72 -1.31 1.37 15.80
CA LEU A 72 -2.20 2.54 15.80
C LEU A 72 -3.17 2.38 14.63
N SER A 73 -4.42 2.04 14.94
CA SER A 73 -5.48 2.04 13.93
C SER A 73 -5.97 3.47 13.64
N ASN A 74 -6.73 3.66 12.58
CA ASN A 74 -7.35 4.96 12.29
C ASN A 74 -8.12 5.49 13.51
N GLY A 75 -7.99 6.77 13.82
CA GLY A 75 -8.61 7.45 14.95
C GLY A 75 -7.79 7.42 16.24
N LYS A 76 -8.47 7.46 17.39
CA LYS A 76 -7.87 7.53 18.74
C LYS A 76 -7.32 6.17 19.18
N ASN A 77 -6.08 6.14 19.64
CA ASN A 77 -5.39 4.96 20.19
C ASN A 77 -4.78 5.30 21.55
N THR A 78 -5.35 4.77 22.64
CA THR A 78 -4.78 4.94 23.98
C THR A 78 -3.70 3.91 24.20
N ILE A 79 -2.44 4.35 24.35
CA ILE A 79 -1.28 3.46 24.48
C ILE A 79 -0.77 3.35 25.93
N PHE A 80 -1.12 4.31 26.78
CA PHE A 80 -0.71 4.30 28.17
C PHE A 80 -1.73 5.01 29.07
N LYS A 81 -1.91 4.52 30.30
CA LYS A 81 -2.81 5.09 31.30
C LYS A 81 -2.14 5.21 32.65
N ILE A 82 -2.45 6.29 33.35
CA ILE A 82 -2.05 6.51 34.73
C ILE A 82 -3.35 6.78 35.53
N GLU A 83 -3.74 5.81 36.33
CA GLU A 83 -4.91 5.95 37.21
C GLU A 83 -4.70 7.09 38.22
N LYS A 84 -5.78 7.72 38.63
CA LYS A 84 -5.75 8.79 39.65
C LYS A 84 -5.05 8.30 40.90
N ASN A 85 -4.04 9.05 41.37
CA ASN A 85 -3.19 8.75 42.52
C ASN A 85 -2.29 7.51 42.41
N ALA A 86 -2.19 6.87 41.23
CA ALA A 86 -1.25 5.77 41.02
C ALA A 86 0.19 6.29 40.92
N GLN A 87 1.10 5.66 41.66
CA GLN A 87 2.55 5.84 41.45
C GLN A 87 3.00 4.84 40.39
N VAL A 88 3.02 5.28 39.14
CA VAL A 88 3.41 4.46 38.00
C VAL A 88 4.69 5.06 37.37
N ASP A 89 5.68 4.23 37.10
CA ASP A 89 6.79 4.63 36.27
C ASP A 89 6.28 4.89 34.85
N ASN A 90 6.42 6.16 34.43
CA ASN A 90 5.97 6.58 33.11
C ASN A 90 7.09 6.40 32.07
N PRO A 91 7.05 5.37 31.22
CA PRO A 91 8.09 5.11 30.23
C PRO A 91 8.17 6.21 29.15
N PHE A 92 7.17 7.09 29.05
CA PHE A 92 7.09 8.20 28.10
C PHE A 92 7.59 9.53 28.64
N LYS A 93 8.15 9.56 29.85
CA LYS A 93 8.74 10.79 30.43
C LYS A 93 9.97 11.27 29.68
N SER A 94 10.76 10.37 29.12
CA SER A 94 11.91 10.74 28.30
C SER A 94 11.50 10.86 26.84
N ALA A 95 11.84 11.98 26.21
CA ALA A 95 11.58 12.27 24.80
C ALA A 95 12.45 11.39 23.87
N SER A 96 12.25 10.08 23.90
CA SER A 96 12.89 9.19 22.96
C SER A 96 12.02 9.08 21.72
N SER A 97 12.64 9.21 20.57
CA SER A 97 11.99 9.16 19.28
C SER A 97 11.46 7.75 18.98
N TYR A 98 10.16 7.65 18.70
CA TYR A 98 9.55 6.47 18.11
C TYR A 98 9.70 6.51 16.59
N THR A 99 9.88 5.34 16.00
CA THR A 99 9.78 5.15 14.55
C THR A 99 8.36 4.73 14.19
N PHE A 100 7.79 5.35 13.17
CA PHE A 100 6.47 5.04 12.66
C PHE A 100 6.63 4.36 11.31
N CYS A 101 6.01 3.19 11.15
CA CYS A 101 5.94 2.48 9.88
C CYS A 101 4.48 2.33 9.47
N ARG A 102 4.16 2.57 8.20
CA ARG A 102 2.80 2.34 7.67
C ARG A 102 2.46 0.86 7.70
N GLY A 103 1.24 0.53 8.12
CA GLY A 103 0.75 -0.81 8.20
C GLY A 103 0.96 -1.47 9.56
N LYS A 104 0.50 -2.70 9.65
CA LYS A 104 0.83 -3.65 10.72
C LYS A 104 1.23 -4.99 10.10
N PHE A 105 1.81 -5.86 10.91
CA PHE A 105 2.22 -7.18 10.43
C PHE A 105 1.00 -8.00 10.01
N PRO A 106 0.94 -8.50 8.76
CA PRO A 106 -0.13 -9.35 8.31
C PRO A 106 -0.17 -10.65 9.11
N LYS A 107 -1.37 -11.05 9.57
CA LYS A 107 -1.55 -12.33 10.27
C LYS A 107 -1.91 -13.46 9.31
N ASP A 108 -2.71 -13.15 8.29
CA ASP A 108 -3.32 -14.11 7.38
C ASP A 108 -2.89 -13.86 5.92
N PHE A 109 -1.69 -13.32 5.71
CA PHE A 109 -1.17 -13.09 4.37
C PHE A 109 -0.99 -14.39 3.61
N ASN A 110 -1.66 -14.50 2.46
CA ASN A 110 -1.51 -15.63 1.55
C ASN A 110 -1.12 -15.11 0.16
N ILE A 111 0.09 -15.43 -0.28
CA ILE A 111 0.62 -15.05 -1.59
C ILE A 111 -0.18 -15.62 -2.77
N GLN A 112 -1.00 -16.66 -2.53
CA GLN A 112 -1.87 -17.27 -3.53
C GLN A 112 -3.21 -16.52 -3.69
N THR A 113 -3.51 -15.53 -2.84
CA THR A 113 -4.69 -14.68 -2.99
C THR A 113 -4.62 -13.96 -4.33
N PRO A 114 -5.60 -14.15 -5.25
CA PRO A 114 -5.53 -13.56 -6.57
C PRO A 114 -5.84 -12.06 -6.56
N TYR A 115 -5.19 -11.36 -7.48
CA TYR A 115 -5.41 -9.93 -7.79
C TYR A 115 -5.92 -9.80 -9.22
N ALA A 116 -6.65 -8.73 -9.53
CA ALA A 116 -6.97 -8.37 -10.90
C ALA A 116 -5.75 -7.78 -11.61
N LEU A 117 -5.65 -7.93 -12.93
CA LEU A 117 -4.77 -7.10 -13.75
C LEU A 117 -5.28 -5.65 -13.78
N PRO A 118 -4.40 -4.63 -13.83
CA PRO A 118 -4.78 -3.21 -13.70
C PRO A 118 -5.39 -2.62 -14.99
N VAL A 119 -6.08 -3.43 -15.77
CA VAL A 119 -6.73 -3.06 -17.03
C VAL A 119 -8.19 -3.48 -17.01
N LYS A 120 -8.98 -2.95 -17.95
CA LYS A 120 -10.38 -3.30 -18.08
C LYS A 120 -10.55 -4.82 -18.31
N ASN A 121 -11.61 -5.38 -17.75
CA ASN A 121 -11.96 -6.79 -17.98
C ASN A 121 -11.92 -7.15 -19.47
N ASN A 122 -11.36 -8.30 -19.80
CA ASN A 122 -11.08 -8.80 -21.16
C ASN A 122 -9.98 -8.04 -21.95
N GLN A 123 -9.36 -7.00 -21.39
CA GLN A 123 -8.22 -6.32 -22.00
C GLN A 123 -6.93 -7.11 -21.77
N LYS A 124 -6.00 -7.04 -22.73
CA LYS A 124 -4.70 -7.67 -22.65
C LYS A 124 -3.64 -6.69 -22.14
N THR A 125 -2.73 -7.18 -21.31
CA THR A 125 -1.55 -6.45 -20.86
C THR A 125 -0.39 -7.40 -20.59
N ALA A 126 0.82 -6.85 -20.56
CA ALA A 126 2.03 -7.52 -20.11
C ALA A 126 2.72 -6.63 -19.08
N TRP A 127 3.68 -7.14 -18.36
CA TRP A 127 4.46 -6.38 -17.39
C TRP A 127 5.95 -6.75 -17.46
N LYS A 128 6.77 -5.90 -16.88
CA LYS A 128 8.19 -6.13 -16.63
C LYS A 128 8.60 -5.49 -15.32
N THR A 129 9.65 -6.03 -14.69
CA THR A 129 10.36 -5.33 -13.62
C THR A 129 11.59 -4.62 -14.16
N ASP A 130 12.11 -3.64 -13.42
CA ASP A 130 13.49 -3.19 -13.64
C ASP A 130 14.38 -4.00 -12.69
N PRO A 131 15.32 -4.82 -13.21
CA PRO A 131 16.18 -5.66 -12.37
C PRO A 131 17.09 -4.88 -11.42
N ARG A 132 17.26 -3.58 -11.67
CA ARG A 132 18.04 -2.67 -10.80
C ARG A 132 17.22 -2.10 -9.66
N GLU A 133 15.89 -2.26 -9.69
CA GLU A 133 14.99 -1.74 -8.67
C GLU A 133 14.78 -2.76 -7.55
N PRO A 134 15.07 -2.40 -6.27
CA PRO A 134 14.97 -3.32 -5.14
C PRO A 134 13.52 -3.65 -4.73
N PHE A 135 12.53 -2.92 -5.23
CA PHE A 135 11.14 -2.96 -4.75
C PHE A 135 10.19 -3.82 -5.57
N LYS A 136 10.69 -4.57 -6.57
CA LYS A 136 9.88 -5.43 -7.45
C LYS A 136 8.64 -4.72 -8.02
N THR A 137 8.79 -3.44 -8.42
CA THR A 137 7.71 -2.70 -9.06
C THR A 137 7.38 -3.31 -10.41
N LEU A 138 6.11 -3.63 -10.63
CA LEU A 138 5.61 -4.17 -11.88
C LEU A 138 5.18 -3.03 -12.78
N ASN A 139 5.86 -2.87 -13.91
CA ASN A 139 5.56 -1.86 -14.93
C ASN A 139 4.66 -2.48 -15.98
N PHE A 140 3.35 -2.28 -15.87
CA PHE A 140 2.36 -2.78 -16.81
C PHE A 140 2.33 -1.96 -18.08
N HIS A 141 2.26 -2.65 -19.20
CA HIS A 141 2.14 -2.03 -20.52
C HIS A 141 0.71 -1.54 -20.74
N ILE A 142 0.47 -0.29 -20.34
CA ILE A 142 -0.79 0.44 -20.50
C ILE A 142 -0.46 1.73 -21.23
N LYS A 143 -1.23 2.08 -22.26
CA LYS A 143 -0.99 3.29 -23.04
C LYS A 143 -1.21 4.53 -22.15
N GLN A 144 -0.36 5.53 -22.33
CA GLN A 144 -0.52 6.82 -21.63
C GLN A 144 -1.93 7.39 -21.82
N GLY A 145 -2.55 7.79 -20.71
CA GLY A 145 -3.91 8.33 -20.68
C GLY A 145 -5.02 7.26 -20.65
N ASP A 146 -4.70 5.96 -20.84
CA ASP A 146 -5.66 4.90 -20.64
C ASP A 146 -5.98 4.72 -19.14
N THR A 147 -7.15 4.18 -18.87
CA THR A 147 -7.62 3.98 -17.49
C THR A 147 -6.87 2.86 -16.79
N ILE A 148 -6.41 3.13 -15.56
CA ILE A 148 -5.88 2.13 -14.63
C ILE A 148 -7.03 1.66 -13.73
N TYR A 149 -7.08 0.35 -13.48
CA TYR A 149 -8.09 -0.28 -12.62
C TYR A 149 -7.45 -0.84 -11.35
N ALA A 150 -8.20 -0.82 -10.25
CA ALA A 150 -7.74 -1.35 -8.97
C ALA A 150 -7.51 -2.86 -9.04
N THR A 151 -6.33 -3.29 -8.63
CA THR A 151 -5.95 -4.70 -8.66
C THR A 151 -6.56 -5.53 -7.54
N ARG A 152 -6.99 -4.88 -6.44
CA ARG A 152 -7.65 -5.50 -5.30
C ARG A 152 -8.44 -4.45 -4.51
N SER A 153 -9.48 -4.88 -3.79
CA SER A 153 -10.26 -4.01 -2.91
C SER A 153 -9.47 -3.57 -1.68
N GLY A 154 -9.78 -2.37 -1.16
CA GLY A 154 -9.13 -1.82 0.01
C GLY A 154 -9.55 -0.37 0.27
N ILE A 155 -8.80 0.33 1.10
CA ILE A 155 -9.03 1.73 1.42
C ILE A 155 -7.87 2.60 0.94
N ALA A 156 -8.16 3.74 0.34
CA ALA A 156 -7.15 4.70 -0.10
C ALA A 156 -6.53 5.43 1.09
N CYS A 157 -5.20 5.40 1.19
CA CYS A 157 -4.43 6.09 2.24
C CYS A 157 -4.04 7.50 1.80
N LYS A 158 -3.75 8.36 2.77
CA LYS A 158 -3.20 9.71 2.49
C LYS A 158 -1.81 9.61 1.86
N THR A 159 -1.57 10.34 0.79
CA THR A 159 -0.26 10.48 0.12
C THR A 159 0.13 11.95 0.02
N THR A 160 1.44 12.22 -0.10
CA THR A 160 1.94 13.59 -0.29
C THR A 160 2.00 14.02 -1.76
N ASN A 161 1.85 13.06 -2.67
CA ASN A 161 1.87 13.30 -4.11
C ASN A 161 0.55 12.89 -4.74
N PRO A 162 -0.19 13.81 -5.38
CA PRO A 162 -1.49 13.51 -6.00
C PRO A 162 -1.40 12.56 -7.19
N GLN A 163 -0.21 12.36 -7.77
CA GLN A 163 0.03 11.38 -8.84
C GLN A 163 0.31 9.96 -8.33
N GLN A 164 0.07 9.72 -7.04
CA GLN A 164 0.25 8.42 -6.39
C GLN A 164 -1.02 8.02 -5.67
N LEU A 165 -1.30 6.73 -5.69
CA LEU A 165 -2.37 6.14 -4.89
C LEU A 165 -1.80 4.97 -4.09
N LEU A 166 -2.08 4.95 -2.81
CA LEU A 166 -1.74 3.85 -1.90
C LEU A 166 -3.03 3.21 -1.41
N ILE A 167 -3.23 1.95 -1.72
CA ILE A 167 -4.40 1.17 -1.26
C ILE A 167 -3.94 0.19 -0.18
N TYR A 168 -4.60 0.23 0.97
CA TYR A 168 -4.41 -0.70 2.08
C TYR A 168 -5.50 -1.77 2.04
N HIS A 169 -5.10 -3.03 1.93
CA HIS A 169 -5.99 -4.17 1.79
C HIS A 169 -6.40 -4.77 3.14
N PRO A 170 -7.51 -5.51 3.22
CA PRO A 170 -7.99 -6.13 4.46
C PRO A 170 -6.99 -7.09 5.13
N ASP A 171 -6.09 -7.73 4.36
CA ASP A 171 -5.03 -8.59 4.86
C ASP A 171 -3.75 -7.85 5.27
N GLN A 172 -3.81 -6.52 5.41
CA GLN A 172 -2.71 -5.63 5.78
C GLN A 172 -1.56 -5.52 4.76
N THR A 173 -1.79 -5.97 3.53
CA THR A 173 -0.90 -5.68 2.40
C THR A 173 -1.23 -4.35 1.75
N PHE A 174 -0.33 -3.86 0.91
CA PHE A 174 -0.48 -2.61 0.17
C PHE A 174 -0.29 -2.82 -1.32
N ALA A 175 -1.01 -2.03 -2.11
CA ALA A 175 -0.70 -1.75 -3.50
C ALA A 175 -0.41 -0.25 -3.67
N ALA A 176 0.81 0.07 -4.14
CA ALA A 176 1.22 1.44 -4.44
C ALA A 176 1.22 1.65 -5.95
N TYR A 177 0.33 2.51 -6.43
CA TYR A 177 0.29 2.97 -7.82
C TYR A 177 1.15 4.21 -7.93
N LEU A 178 2.22 4.10 -8.68
CA LEU A 178 3.24 5.13 -8.83
C LEU A 178 3.08 5.83 -10.18
N VAL A 179 3.40 7.10 -10.27
CA VAL A 179 3.48 7.85 -11.53
C VAL A 179 2.19 7.77 -12.37
N MET A 180 1.05 8.05 -11.75
CA MET A 180 -0.23 8.22 -12.45
C MET A 180 -0.27 9.60 -13.13
N ASN A 181 -0.92 9.70 -14.29
CA ASN A 181 -1.18 10.99 -14.93
C ASN A 181 -2.32 11.73 -14.21
N GLU A 182 -3.31 10.96 -13.75
CA GLU A 182 -4.48 11.46 -13.02
C GLU A 182 -4.90 10.39 -12.00
N ASN A 183 -5.27 10.82 -10.79
CA ASN A 183 -5.81 9.98 -9.73
C ASN A 183 -7.27 10.40 -9.49
N PHE A 184 -8.20 9.44 -9.49
CA PHE A 184 -9.64 9.67 -9.30
C PHE A 184 -10.09 9.46 -7.86
N ILE A 185 -9.23 8.91 -7.00
CA ILE A 185 -9.59 8.41 -5.68
C ILE A 185 -9.09 9.36 -4.60
N GLU A 186 -9.97 9.79 -3.73
CA GLU A 186 -9.61 10.59 -2.57
C GLU A 186 -9.21 9.70 -1.38
N PRO A 187 -8.31 10.17 -0.49
CA PRO A 187 -7.97 9.45 0.73
C PRO A 187 -9.22 9.15 1.59
N GLY A 188 -9.36 7.90 2.02
CA GLY A 188 -10.49 7.40 2.79
C GLY A 188 -11.60 6.74 1.96
N GLU A 189 -11.55 6.84 0.65
CA GLU A 189 -12.48 6.11 -0.20
C GLU A 189 -12.21 4.60 -0.16
N GLU A 190 -13.28 3.82 -0.08
CA GLU A 190 -13.26 2.38 -0.31
C GLU A 190 -13.17 2.11 -1.81
N VAL A 191 -12.13 1.40 -2.21
CA VAL A 191 -11.86 1.02 -3.59
C VAL A 191 -12.24 -0.44 -3.79
N GLN A 192 -12.99 -0.74 -4.84
CA GLN A 192 -13.33 -2.10 -5.24
C GLN A 192 -12.36 -2.62 -6.29
N VAL A 193 -12.08 -3.93 -6.26
CA VAL A 193 -11.30 -4.57 -7.33
C VAL A 193 -11.96 -4.33 -8.69
N GLY A 194 -11.17 -3.97 -9.71
CA GLY A 194 -11.68 -3.63 -11.05
C GLY A 194 -12.33 -2.24 -11.17
N GLN A 195 -12.35 -1.43 -10.12
CA GLN A 195 -12.77 -0.02 -10.18
C GLN A 195 -11.75 0.82 -10.94
N ALA A 196 -12.23 1.75 -11.78
CA ALA A 196 -11.35 2.76 -12.40
C ALA A 196 -10.80 3.71 -11.34
N ILE A 197 -9.47 3.82 -11.23
CA ILE A 197 -8.79 4.58 -10.18
C ILE A 197 -7.96 5.75 -10.69
N GLY A 198 -7.74 5.85 -11.99
CA GLY A 198 -6.98 6.95 -12.58
C GLY A 198 -6.53 6.67 -14.00
N LYS A 199 -5.56 7.45 -14.45
CA LYS A 199 -4.98 7.40 -15.81
C LYS A 199 -3.51 7.04 -15.76
N ALA A 200 -3.07 6.23 -16.72
CA ALA A 200 -1.68 5.82 -16.86
C ALA A 200 -0.77 7.00 -17.24
N GLY A 201 0.38 7.06 -16.61
CA GLY A 201 1.44 8.00 -16.94
C GLY A 201 2.21 7.61 -18.23
N PRO A 202 3.26 8.35 -18.56
CA PRO A 202 4.04 8.14 -19.81
C PRO A 202 4.69 6.75 -19.90
N THR A 203 4.98 6.10 -18.78
CA THR A 203 5.62 4.77 -18.69
C THR A 203 4.65 3.63 -18.49
N GLY A 204 3.35 3.88 -18.55
CA GLY A 204 2.29 2.92 -18.24
C GLY A 204 1.85 3.00 -16.77
N ALA A 205 1.46 1.87 -16.19
CA ALA A 205 1.13 1.77 -14.76
C ALA A 205 2.25 1.04 -14.01
N ALA A 206 2.88 1.73 -13.07
CA ALA A 206 3.89 1.18 -12.18
C ALA A 206 3.25 0.86 -10.83
N ILE A 207 3.23 -0.42 -10.45
CA ILE A 207 2.58 -0.88 -9.22
C ILE A 207 3.54 -1.71 -8.39
N SER A 208 3.68 -1.38 -7.10
CA SER A 208 4.46 -2.16 -6.14
C SER A 208 3.54 -2.76 -5.08
N PHE A 209 3.68 -4.06 -4.82
CA PHE A 209 2.93 -4.80 -3.81
C PHE A 209 3.85 -5.15 -2.64
N PHE A 210 3.44 -4.82 -1.42
CA PHE A 210 4.28 -5.00 -0.25
C PHE A 210 3.48 -5.11 1.04
N PHE A 211 4.15 -5.47 2.11
CA PHE A 211 3.62 -5.49 3.48
C PHE A 211 4.73 -5.17 4.48
N LEU A 212 4.33 -4.74 5.68
CA LEU A 212 5.24 -4.56 6.80
C LEU A 212 5.68 -5.94 7.31
N ASP A 213 6.99 -6.23 7.30
CA ASP A 213 7.55 -7.57 7.56
C ASP A 213 8.16 -7.65 8.96
N GLU A 214 7.54 -8.46 9.83
CA GLU A 214 7.98 -8.65 11.20
C GLU A 214 9.41 -9.23 11.30
N ASN A 215 9.80 -10.10 10.36
CA ASN A 215 11.12 -10.71 10.37
C ASN A 215 12.23 -9.69 10.11
N LYS A 216 11.95 -8.67 9.29
CA LYS A 216 12.89 -7.56 9.07
C LYS A 216 13.05 -6.68 10.30
N PHE A 217 12.02 -6.56 11.14
CA PHE A 217 12.14 -5.90 12.44
C PHE A 217 12.97 -6.71 13.43
N LYS A 218 12.73 -8.02 13.53
CA LYS A 218 13.48 -8.93 14.42
C LYS A 218 14.95 -9.04 14.03
N GLY A 219 15.26 -8.93 12.75
CA GLY A 219 16.64 -8.94 12.21
C GLY A 219 17.41 -7.64 12.43
N GLY A 220 16.79 -6.62 13.04
CA GLY A 220 17.34 -5.30 13.26
C GLY A 220 17.08 -4.33 12.11
N LEU A 221 16.67 -3.12 12.43
CA LEU A 221 16.38 -2.04 11.46
C LEU A 221 17.64 -1.40 10.87
N SER A 222 18.70 -2.15 10.64
CA SER A 222 19.97 -1.61 10.11
C SER A 222 19.81 -0.89 8.75
N SER A 223 18.77 -1.25 7.97
CA SER A 223 18.47 -0.61 6.69
C SER A 223 17.36 0.46 6.77
N GLY A 224 16.63 0.56 7.90
CA GLY A 224 15.48 1.46 8.05
C GLY A 224 14.30 1.15 7.12
N TYR A 225 14.28 -0.02 6.45
CA TYR A 225 13.26 -0.39 5.47
C TYR A 225 12.63 -1.76 5.79
N PRO A 226 11.58 -1.78 6.63
CA PRO A 226 11.02 -3.04 7.16
C PRO A 226 9.92 -3.65 6.28
N TYR A 227 9.92 -3.40 4.98
CA TYR A 227 8.90 -3.93 4.07
C TYR A 227 9.42 -5.06 3.20
N SER A 228 8.59 -6.07 2.98
CA SER A 228 8.80 -7.12 1.98
C SER A 228 7.88 -6.93 0.79
N HIS A 229 8.46 -7.08 -0.41
CA HIS A 229 7.77 -6.95 -1.69
C HIS A 229 7.48 -8.32 -2.28
N PHE A 230 6.33 -8.45 -2.94
CA PHE A 230 5.91 -9.68 -3.59
C PHE A 230 5.31 -9.42 -4.97
N ILE A 231 5.26 -10.45 -5.79
CA ILE A 231 4.56 -10.46 -7.07
C ILE A 231 3.28 -11.27 -6.84
N PRO A 232 2.08 -10.66 -6.98
CA PRO A 232 0.81 -11.35 -6.81
C PRO A 232 0.58 -12.44 -7.83
N VAL A 233 -0.27 -13.40 -7.49
CA VAL A 233 -1.01 -14.22 -8.46
C VAL A 233 -2.08 -13.33 -9.09
N PHE A 234 -2.25 -13.38 -10.42
CA PHE A 234 -3.29 -12.60 -11.10
C PHE A 234 -4.38 -13.48 -11.68
N ARG A 235 -5.65 -13.05 -11.54
CA ARG A 235 -6.80 -13.64 -12.19
C ARG A 235 -6.81 -13.25 -13.66
N THR A 236 -6.80 -14.25 -14.54
CA THR A 236 -6.82 -14.13 -15.99
C THR A 236 -7.91 -15.01 -16.60
N THR A 237 -8.15 -14.86 -17.90
CA THR A 237 -9.07 -15.76 -18.62
C THR A 237 -8.59 -17.22 -18.66
N GLU A 238 -7.33 -17.49 -18.34
CA GLU A 238 -6.72 -18.82 -18.24
C GLU A 238 -6.73 -19.37 -16.81
N GLY A 239 -7.29 -18.60 -15.84
CA GLY A 239 -7.31 -18.90 -14.42
C GLY A 239 -6.35 -18.04 -13.62
N ASP A 240 -6.05 -18.46 -12.39
CA ASP A 240 -5.11 -17.79 -11.49
C ASP A 240 -3.68 -18.18 -11.84
N VAL A 241 -2.89 -17.19 -12.28
CA VAL A 241 -1.54 -17.41 -12.77
C VAL A 241 -0.51 -16.64 -11.95
N LYS A 242 0.63 -17.27 -11.66
CA LYS A 242 1.83 -16.54 -11.27
C LYS A 242 2.46 -15.96 -12.53
N PRO A 243 2.42 -14.63 -12.72
CA PRO A 243 2.71 -14.06 -14.02
C PRO A 243 4.22 -14.14 -14.35
N GLU A 244 4.50 -14.36 -15.63
CA GLU A 244 5.85 -14.30 -16.21
C GLU A 244 6.06 -12.97 -16.91
N GLU A 245 7.27 -12.41 -16.77
CA GLU A 245 7.62 -11.14 -17.41
C GLU A 245 7.47 -11.22 -18.95
N LYS A 246 6.98 -10.12 -19.53
CA LYS A 246 6.76 -9.95 -20.99
C LYS A 246 5.74 -10.89 -21.60
N THR A 247 5.13 -11.77 -20.82
CA THR A 247 4.02 -12.60 -21.27
C THR A 247 2.73 -11.79 -21.26
N ILE A 248 1.92 -11.94 -22.29
CA ILE A 248 0.64 -11.24 -22.46
C ILE A 248 -0.45 -12.06 -21.79
N TYR A 249 -1.14 -11.45 -20.84
CA TYR A 249 -2.30 -12.02 -20.16
C TYR A 249 -3.55 -11.20 -20.43
N GLN A 250 -4.71 -11.88 -20.50
CA GLN A 250 -6.00 -11.23 -20.63
C GLN A 250 -6.69 -11.14 -19.27
N ALA A 251 -7.07 -9.92 -18.88
CA ALA A 251 -7.68 -9.64 -17.60
C ALA A 251 -9.05 -10.34 -17.45
N MET A 252 -9.28 -10.89 -16.27
CA MET A 252 -10.58 -11.38 -15.84
C MET A 252 -10.88 -10.84 -14.45
N THR A 253 -12.04 -10.19 -14.31
CA THR A 253 -12.59 -9.75 -13.04
C THR A 253 -13.97 -10.36 -12.90
N ASP A 254 -14.05 -11.48 -12.20
CA ASP A 254 -15.28 -12.23 -11.97
C ASP A 254 -15.91 -11.91 -10.61
N HIS A 255 -17.08 -12.46 -10.37
CA HIS A 255 -17.83 -12.27 -9.13
C HIS A 255 -17.06 -12.78 -7.89
N ASP A 256 -16.31 -13.88 -8.02
CA ASP A 256 -15.55 -14.44 -6.89
C ASP A 256 -14.44 -13.51 -6.47
N LEU A 257 -13.70 -12.94 -7.44
CA LEU A 257 -12.66 -11.97 -7.18
C LEU A 257 -13.23 -10.67 -6.57
N ILE A 258 -14.39 -10.21 -7.06
CA ILE A 258 -15.07 -9.03 -6.52
C ILE A 258 -15.50 -9.26 -5.06
N MET A 259 -16.03 -10.44 -4.77
CA MET A 259 -16.48 -10.78 -3.43
C MET A 259 -15.36 -11.15 -2.46
N GLN A 260 -14.13 -11.41 -2.93
CA GLN A 260 -13.03 -11.96 -2.15
C GLN A 260 -12.84 -11.28 -0.81
N ASP A 261 -12.77 -9.95 -0.81
CA ASP A 261 -12.49 -9.12 0.37
C ASP A 261 -13.76 -8.58 1.06
N MET A 262 -14.95 -8.94 0.59
CA MET A 262 -16.21 -8.48 1.17
C MET A 262 -16.52 -9.17 2.50
N SER A 263 -17.16 -8.44 3.42
CA SER A 263 -17.74 -9.03 4.61
C SER A 263 -18.84 -10.06 4.25
N LYS A 264 -19.15 -10.98 5.15
CA LYS A 264 -20.27 -11.94 4.95
C LYS A 264 -21.60 -11.24 4.61
N ARG A 265 -21.86 -10.09 5.23
CA ARG A 265 -23.05 -9.28 5.00
C ARG A 265 -23.07 -8.69 3.59
N ASP A 266 -21.94 -8.15 3.15
CA ASP A 266 -21.85 -7.50 1.84
C ASP A 266 -21.83 -8.51 0.70
N LYS A 267 -21.17 -9.67 0.90
CA LYS A 267 -21.30 -10.83 -0.02
C LYS A 267 -22.75 -11.21 -0.25
N LYS A 268 -23.53 -11.36 0.82
CA LYS A 268 -24.96 -11.71 0.72
C LYS A 268 -25.76 -10.67 -0.04
N LYS A 269 -25.49 -9.36 0.17
CA LYS A 269 -26.14 -8.28 -0.58
C LYS A 269 -25.73 -8.31 -2.05
N TYR A 270 -24.43 -8.48 -2.34
CA TYR A 270 -23.90 -8.54 -3.68
C TYR A 270 -24.50 -9.71 -4.47
N MET A 271 -24.49 -10.92 -3.88
CA MET A 271 -25.09 -12.11 -4.51
C MET A 271 -26.57 -11.91 -4.84
N LYS A 272 -27.34 -11.31 -3.91
CA LYS A 272 -28.76 -10.99 -4.16
C LYS A 272 -28.94 -10.00 -5.30
N LEU A 273 -28.11 -8.96 -5.38
CA LEU A 273 -28.18 -7.93 -6.43
C LEU A 273 -27.88 -8.50 -7.82
N HIS A 274 -26.97 -9.46 -7.90
CA HIS A 274 -26.53 -10.07 -9.15
C HIS A 274 -27.18 -11.43 -9.46
N ASN A 275 -28.21 -11.83 -8.69
CA ASN A 275 -28.93 -13.11 -8.82
C ASN A 275 -28.01 -14.35 -8.78
N LEU A 276 -26.93 -14.26 -8.00
CA LEU A 276 -25.99 -15.37 -7.76
C LEU A 276 -26.55 -16.31 -6.68
N LYS A 277 -26.30 -17.62 -6.83
CA LYS A 277 -26.74 -18.67 -5.88
C LYS A 277 -25.63 -19.05 -4.93
#